data_19ad9e4f97dd3453968d7acfc955a2b6
#
_entry.id   19ad9e4f97dd3453968d7acfc955a2b6
#
_cell.length_a   1.000
_cell.length_b   1.000
_cell.length_c   1.000
_cell.angle_alpha   90.00
_cell.angle_beta   90.00
_cell.angle_gamma   90.00
#
_symmetry.space_group_name_H-M   'P 1'
#
loop_
_entity.id
_entity.type
_entity.pdbx_description
1 polymer ?
#
loop_
_entity_poly.entity_id
_entity_poly.type
_entity_poly.pdbx_seq_one_letter_code
_entity_poly.pdbx_strand_id
1 'polypeptide(L)'
;GISRASIDKFSVYYDSFSDRLVYPIRNPDGKIVNIGGRTLDPHWKEKGLRKYTYFMSWGELKTIYGLAENRDAILQKGEIILFEGCKSVLLADTYGIHNTGAILTSHLNPNQMKLLAALGCRVVFALDKDVCIRDDHNIKRLKQFVNVQYLWDKDNLLGEKDSPVDRGQETWKKLYEGRLSLR
;
A
#
# COMPACT_ATOMS: atom_id res chain seq x y z
N GLY A 1 8.30 -15.14 3.32
CA GLY A 1 7.37 -14.55 4.29
C GLY A 1 7.82 -13.14 4.68
N ILE A 2 7.04 -12.46 5.53
CA ILE A 2 7.37 -11.13 6.06
C ILE A 2 8.40 -11.28 7.17
N SER A 3 9.45 -10.45 7.16
CA SER A 3 10.53 -10.49 8.14
C SER A 3 10.07 -10.01 9.53
N ARG A 4 10.74 -10.47 10.58
CA ARG A 4 10.49 -9.99 11.96
C ARG A 4 10.77 -8.49 12.08
N ALA A 5 11.81 -7.98 11.44
CA ALA A 5 12.16 -6.57 11.44
C ALA A 5 11.01 -5.70 10.83
N SER A 6 10.41 -6.14 9.73
CA SER A 6 9.26 -5.44 9.14
C SER A 6 8.02 -5.50 10.06
N ILE A 7 7.76 -6.65 10.70
CA ILE A 7 6.67 -6.79 11.68
C ILE A 7 6.85 -5.78 12.82
N ASP A 8 8.04 -5.70 13.38
CA ASP A 8 8.35 -4.81 14.51
C ASP A 8 8.29 -3.32 14.07
N LYS A 9 8.86 -2.97 12.92
CA LYS A 9 8.85 -1.60 12.37
C LYS A 9 7.43 -1.07 12.20
N PHE A 10 6.53 -1.87 11.63
CA PHE A 10 5.14 -1.50 11.39
C PHE A 10 4.21 -1.82 12.56
N SER A 11 4.75 -2.27 13.69
CA SER A 11 3.99 -2.58 14.92
C SER A 11 2.82 -3.53 14.65
N VAL A 12 3.08 -4.63 13.95
CA VAL A 12 2.05 -5.65 13.65
C VAL A 12 2.00 -6.67 14.79
N TYR A 13 0.82 -6.91 15.33
CA TYR A 13 0.60 -7.83 16.45
C TYR A 13 -0.55 -8.78 16.16
N TYR A 14 -0.57 -9.90 16.87
CA TYR A 14 -1.73 -10.77 16.93
C TYR A 14 -2.61 -10.37 18.12
N ASP A 15 -3.86 -10.04 17.84
CA ASP A 15 -4.90 -9.80 18.84
C ASP A 15 -5.73 -11.05 19.02
N SER A 16 -5.53 -11.73 20.17
CA SER A 16 -6.24 -12.97 20.50
C SER A 16 -7.73 -12.76 20.79
N PHE A 17 -8.15 -11.53 21.12
CA PHE A 17 -9.55 -11.24 21.37
C PHE A 17 -10.38 -11.21 20.09
N SER A 18 -9.86 -10.56 19.06
CA SER A 18 -10.52 -10.47 17.75
C SER A 18 -10.09 -11.56 16.76
N ASP A 19 -9.12 -12.39 17.11
CA ASP A 19 -8.47 -13.40 16.24
C ASP A 19 -7.97 -12.79 14.92
N ARG A 20 -7.17 -11.70 15.06
CA ARG A 20 -6.67 -10.94 13.93
C ARG A 20 -5.21 -10.55 14.07
N LEU A 21 -4.52 -10.44 12.96
CA LEU A 21 -3.32 -9.60 12.88
C LEU A 21 -3.77 -8.15 12.83
N VAL A 22 -3.33 -7.35 13.80
CA VAL A 22 -3.66 -5.93 13.93
C VAL A 22 -2.43 -5.08 13.65
N TYR A 23 -2.66 -3.91 13.06
CA TYR A 23 -1.61 -2.95 12.72
C TYR A 23 -2.13 -1.51 12.87
N PRO A 24 -1.32 -0.61 13.46
CA PRO A 24 -1.70 0.79 13.57
C PRO A 24 -1.66 1.46 12.20
N ILE A 25 -2.59 2.38 11.98
CA ILE A 25 -2.58 3.27 10.82
C ILE A 25 -2.27 4.66 11.36
N ARG A 26 -1.17 5.25 10.88
CA ARG A 26 -0.65 6.52 11.38
C ARG A 26 -0.90 7.63 10.36
N ASN A 27 -1.09 8.84 10.87
CA ASN A 27 -1.04 10.03 10.04
C ASN A 27 0.43 10.40 9.73
N PRO A 28 0.71 11.39 8.86
CA PRO A 28 2.07 11.81 8.54
C PRO A 28 2.92 12.27 9.75
N ASP A 29 2.27 12.67 10.85
CA ASP A 29 2.96 13.07 12.10
C ASP A 29 3.25 11.86 13.02
N GLY A 30 2.96 10.65 12.60
CA GLY A 30 3.18 9.42 13.35
C GLY A 30 2.10 9.08 14.39
N LYS A 31 1.04 9.89 14.53
CA LYS A 31 -0.06 9.62 15.46
C LYS A 31 -0.98 8.51 14.91
N ILE A 32 -1.35 7.55 15.76
CA ILE A 32 -2.31 6.51 15.39
C ILE A 32 -3.68 7.16 15.16
N VAL A 33 -4.24 6.97 13.98
CA VAL A 33 -5.56 7.48 13.58
C VAL A 33 -6.58 6.37 13.35
N ASN A 34 -6.11 5.12 13.22
CA ASN A 34 -6.94 3.91 13.19
C ASN A 34 -6.09 2.67 13.50
N ILE A 35 -6.76 1.55 13.68
CA ILE A 35 -6.17 0.22 13.75
C ILE A 35 -6.85 -0.65 12.71
N GLY A 36 -6.07 -1.22 11.80
CA GLY A 36 -6.54 -2.23 10.88
C GLY A 36 -6.36 -3.62 11.45
N GLY A 37 -7.26 -4.53 11.11
CA GLY A 37 -7.17 -5.93 11.50
C GLY A 37 -7.47 -6.86 10.32
N ARG A 38 -6.65 -7.90 10.15
CA ARG A 38 -6.84 -8.93 9.14
C ARG A 38 -7.05 -10.27 9.82
N THR A 39 -8.16 -10.94 9.52
CA THR A 39 -8.37 -12.34 9.99
C THR A 39 -7.38 -13.29 9.31
N LEU A 40 -6.89 -14.26 10.07
CA LEU A 40 -6.10 -15.38 9.57
C LEU A 40 -6.96 -16.61 9.26
N ASP A 41 -8.26 -16.59 9.59
CA ASP A 41 -9.18 -17.69 9.34
C ASP A 41 -9.34 -17.90 7.81
N PRO A 42 -8.95 -19.07 7.27
CA PRO A 42 -9.09 -19.37 5.85
C PRO A 42 -10.55 -19.45 5.41
N HIS A 43 -11.46 -19.78 6.35
CA HIS A 43 -12.89 -19.93 6.12
C HIS A 43 -13.70 -18.66 6.43
N TRP A 44 -13.05 -17.52 6.45
CA TRP A 44 -13.66 -16.23 6.81
C TRP A 44 -14.94 -15.92 6.00
N LYS A 45 -14.99 -16.29 4.71
CA LYS A 45 -16.18 -16.08 3.85
C LYS A 45 -17.36 -16.94 4.30
N GLU A 46 -17.11 -18.23 4.56
CA GLU A 46 -18.13 -19.21 4.98
C GLU A 46 -18.71 -18.81 6.34
N LYS A 47 -17.87 -18.23 7.20
CA LYS A 47 -18.27 -17.74 8.54
C LYS A 47 -18.87 -16.33 8.51
N GLY A 48 -19.06 -15.72 7.35
CA GLY A 48 -19.57 -14.34 7.22
C GLY A 48 -18.66 -13.27 7.85
N LEU A 49 -17.38 -13.58 8.08
CA LEU A 49 -16.43 -12.65 8.65
C LEU A 49 -15.90 -11.68 7.58
N ARG A 50 -15.53 -10.47 7.98
CA ARG A 50 -14.79 -9.54 7.12
C ARG A 50 -13.31 -9.92 7.12
N LYS A 51 -12.71 -10.08 5.94
CA LYS A 51 -11.26 -10.32 5.80
C LYS A 51 -10.44 -9.21 6.44
N TYR A 52 -10.83 -7.96 6.21
CA TYR A 52 -10.27 -6.76 6.83
C TYR A 52 -11.32 -6.02 7.65
N THR A 53 -10.91 -5.47 8.78
CA THR A 53 -11.73 -4.66 9.67
C THR A 53 -10.92 -3.45 10.12
N TYR A 54 -11.60 -2.31 10.28
CA TYR A 54 -11.03 -1.15 10.93
C TYR A 54 -11.77 -0.93 12.25
N PHE A 55 -11.02 -0.76 13.34
CA PHE A 55 -11.58 -0.73 14.68
C PHE A 55 -12.15 0.64 15.07
N MET A 56 -11.76 1.68 14.35
CA MET A 56 -12.31 3.01 14.52
C MET A 56 -13.08 3.41 13.27
N SER A 57 -14.15 4.20 13.46
CA SER A 57 -14.89 4.71 12.31
C SER A 57 -13.98 5.57 11.42
N TRP A 58 -13.92 5.24 10.15
CA TRP A 58 -13.36 6.14 9.17
C TRP A 58 -14.41 7.22 8.85
N GLY A 59 -14.03 8.49 8.98
CA GLY A 59 -14.58 9.45 8.05
C GLY A 59 -13.96 9.23 6.67
N GLU A 60 -13.48 10.28 6.02
CA GLU A 60 -12.60 10.09 4.85
C GLU A 60 -11.20 9.67 5.31
N LEU A 61 -10.63 8.66 4.68
CA LEU A 61 -9.26 8.23 4.91
C LEU A 61 -8.29 9.36 4.49
N LYS A 62 -7.64 9.99 5.48
CA LYS A 62 -6.76 11.16 5.28
C LYS A 62 -5.28 10.82 5.34
N THR A 63 -4.92 9.55 5.22
CA THR A 63 -3.53 9.10 5.31
C THR A 63 -3.22 7.99 4.31
N ILE A 64 -1.94 7.67 4.21
CA ILE A 64 -1.37 6.55 3.46
C ILE A 64 -0.68 5.68 4.49
N TYR A 65 -1.02 4.39 4.54
CA TYR A 65 -0.37 3.43 5.44
C TYR A 65 1.12 3.33 5.11
N GLY A 66 1.96 3.31 6.12
CA GLY A 66 3.41 3.21 5.96
C GLY A 66 4.10 4.55 5.63
N LEU A 67 3.37 5.63 5.37
CA LEU A 67 3.98 6.92 5.05
C LEU A 67 4.80 7.48 6.23
N ALA A 68 4.33 7.33 7.46
CA ALA A 68 5.05 7.80 8.64
C ALA A 68 6.32 6.98 8.88
N GLU A 69 6.21 5.65 8.79
CA GLU A 69 7.30 4.71 9.02
C GLU A 69 8.40 4.79 7.96
N ASN A 70 8.03 5.15 6.74
CA ASN A 70 8.91 5.16 5.57
C ASN A 70 9.29 6.57 5.10
N ARG A 71 8.89 7.62 5.83
CA ARG A 71 9.02 9.01 5.42
C ARG A 71 10.45 9.37 4.96
N ASP A 72 11.44 9.03 5.75
CA ASP A 72 12.83 9.39 5.46
C ASP A 72 13.34 8.72 4.19
N ALA A 73 13.02 7.43 4.00
CA ALA A 73 13.38 6.68 2.79
C ALA A 73 12.67 7.24 1.55
N ILE A 74 11.41 7.66 1.67
CA ILE A 74 10.64 8.29 0.60
C ILE A 74 11.28 9.62 0.20
N LEU A 75 11.58 10.48 1.17
CA LEU A 75 12.17 11.80 0.91
C LEU A 75 13.60 11.67 0.35
N GLN A 76 14.42 10.79 0.91
CA GLN A 76 15.77 10.52 0.42
C GLN A 76 15.77 10.03 -1.03
N LYS A 77 14.81 9.19 -1.40
CA LYS A 77 14.70 8.63 -2.76
C LYS A 77 13.96 9.55 -3.73
N GLY A 78 13.23 10.55 -3.22
CA GLY A 78 12.35 11.40 -4.01
C GLY A 78 11.22 10.63 -4.70
N GLU A 79 10.81 9.51 -4.12
CA GLU A 79 9.84 8.59 -4.72
C GLU A 79 9.06 7.84 -3.66
N ILE A 80 7.76 7.70 -3.86
CA ILE A 80 6.90 6.78 -3.11
C ILE A 80 6.28 5.73 -4.03
N ILE A 81 6.33 4.47 -3.62
CA ILE A 81 5.67 3.35 -4.28
C ILE A 81 4.39 3.02 -3.51
N LEU A 82 3.25 3.01 -4.18
CA LEU A 82 1.93 2.83 -3.57
C LEU A 82 1.32 1.49 -3.94
N PHE A 83 1.05 0.69 -2.93
CA PHE A 83 0.30 -0.55 -3.02
C PHE A 83 -1.17 -0.35 -2.65
N GLU A 84 -2.02 -1.36 -2.90
CA GLU A 84 -3.38 -1.36 -2.41
C GLU A 84 -3.42 -1.64 -0.90
N GLY A 85 -2.77 -2.69 -0.43
CA GLY A 85 -2.87 -3.18 0.94
C GLY A 85 -1.58 -3.14 1.77
N CYS A 86 -1.75 -3.15 3.10
CA CYS A 86 -0.64 -3.13 4.06
C CYS A 86 0.31 -4.34 3.93
N LYS A 87 -0.20 -5.54 3.58
CA LYS A 87 0.63 -6.73 3.38
C LYS A 87 1.77 -6.48 2.39
N SER A 88 1.46 -5.79 1.30
CA SER A 88 2.42 -5.51 0.23
C SER A 88 3.51 -4.53 0.69
N VAL A 89 3.17 -3.57 1.54
CA VAL A 89 4.15 -2.67 2.18
C VAL A 89 5.11 -3.46 3.07
N LEU A 90 4.61 -4.35 3.92
CA LEU A 90 5.42 -5.20 4.80
C LEU A 90 6.33 -6.15 4.02
N LEU A 91 5.81 -6.71 2.92
CA LEU A 91 6.58 -7.61 2.07
C LEU A 91 7.66 -6.86 1.29
N ALA A 92 7.35 -5.68 0.77
CA ALA A 92 8.31 -4.79 0.13
C ALA A 92 9.43 -4.36 1.09
N ASP A 93 9.07 -3.99 2.32
CA ASP A 93 10.04 -3.66 3.37
C ASP A 93 10.98 -4.84 3.68
N THR A 94 10.45 -6.07 3.72
CA THR A 94 11.23 -7.30 3.85
C THR A 94 12.24 -7.48 2.70
N TYR A 95 11.91 -6.98 1.52
CA TYR A 95 12.80 -7.00 0.34
C TYR A 95 13.80 -5.83 0.32
N GLY A 96 13.82 -4.99 1.35
CA GLY A 96 14.68 -3.81 1.41
C GLY A 96 14.13 -2.61 0.64
N ILE A 97 12.85 -2.62 0.28
CA ILE A 97 12.19 -1.53 -0.45
C ILE A 97 11.42 -0.69 0.59
N HIS A 98 12.07 0.37 1.08
CA HIS A 98 11.57 1.14 2.21
C HIS A 98 10.81 2.43 1.81
N ASN A 99 10.75 2.79 0.53
CA ASN A 99 10.02 3.98 0.05
C ASN A 99 8.59 3.64 -0.38
N THR A 100 7.84 2.94 0.47
CA THR A 100 6.53 2.37 0.13
C THR A 100 5.41 2.88 1.03
N GLY A 101 4.17 2.80 0.52
CA GLY A 101 2.95 3.04 1.27
C GLY A 101 1.77 2.27 0.67
N ALA A 102 0.62 2.29 1.35
CA ALA A 102 -0.61 1.71 0.82
C ALA A 102 -1.79 2.68 0.93
N ILE A 103 -2.61 2.72 -0.12
CA ILE A 103 -3.82 3.56 -0.17
C ILE A 103 -5.01 2.92 0.55
N LEU A 104 -4.92 1.63 0.90
CA LEU A 104 -5.90 0.83 1.65
C LEU A 104 -7.26 0.65 0.95
N THR A 105 -7.35 1.05 -0.30
CA THR A 105 -8.53 0.95 -1.18
C THR A 105 -8.06 0.70 -2.61
N SER A 106 -8.98 0.37 -3.50
CA SER A 106 -8.67 0.22 -4.94
C SER A 106 -8.62 1.56 -5.70
N HIS A 107 -8.99 2.67 -5.06
CA HIS A 107 -9.03 3.99 -5.67
C HIS A 107 -8.34 5.02 -4.78
N LEU A 108 -7.63 5.96 -5.41
CA LEU A 108 -7.03 7.09 -4.71
C LEU A 108 -8.12 8.11 -4.34
N ASN A 109 -8.27 8.41 -3.04
CA ASN A 109 -9.23 9.42 -2.61
C ASN A 109 -8.66 10.86 -2.68
N PRO A 110 -9.52 11.91 -2.65
CA PRO A 110 -9.06 13.29 -2.77
C PRO A 110 -8.08 13.74 -1.68
N ASN A 111 -8.18 13.23 -0.45
CA ASN A 111 -7.26 13.60 0.64
C ASN A 111 -5.89 12.96 0.45
N GLN A 112 -5.85 11.70 0.04
CA GLN A 112 -4.59 11.02 -0.31
C GLN A 112 -3.93 11.69 -1.51
N MET A 113 -4.70 12.09 -2.53
CA MET A 113 -4.18 12.84 -3.67
C MET A 113 -3.53 14.16 -3.23
N LYS A 114 -4.20 14.95 -2.37
CA LYS A 114 -3.63 16.19 -1.82
C LYS A 114 -2.35 15.94 -1.02
N LEU A 115 -2.32 14.86 -0.23
CA LEU A 115 -1.16 14.47 0.57
C LEU A 115 0.05 14.13 -0.32
N LEU A 116 -0.17 13.37 -1.39
CA LEU A 116 0.87 13.02 -2.36
C LEU A 116 1.36 14.25 -3.15
N ALA A 117 0.45 15.13 -3.55
CA ALA A 117 0.82 16.38 -4.20
C ALA A 117 1.68 17.26 -3.29
N ALA A 118 1.34 17.37 -2.01
CA ALA A 118 2.11 18.13 -1.01
C ALA A 118 3.48 17.49 -0.70
N LEU A 119 3.59 16.15 -0.80
CA LEU A 119 4.86 15.43 -0.62
C LEU A 119 5.87 15.78 -1.73
N GLY A 120 5.40 16.11 -2.94
CA GLY A 120 6.24 16.57 -4.06
C GLY A 120 7.17 15.52 -4.66
N CYS A 121 7.07 14.25 -4.22
CA CYS A 121 7.88 13.14 -4.71
C CYS A 121 7.24 12.49 -5.96
N ARG A 122 8.05 11.75 -6.72
CA ARG A 122 7.53 10.85 -7.75
C ARG A 122 6.61 9.81 -7.10
N VAL A 123 5.48 9.51 -7.75
CA VAL A 123 4.54 8.50 -7.29
C VAL A 123 4.51 7.34 -8.27
N VAL A 124 4.78 6.13 -7.79
CA VAL A 124 4.71 4.89 -8.57
C VAL A 124 3.55 4.04 -8.04
N PHE A 125 2.51 3.86 -8.82
CA PHE A 125 1.40 2.98 -8.46
C PHE A 125 1.75 1.52 -8.79
N ALA A 126 1.75 0.69 -7.76
CA ALA A 126 1.98 -0.75 -7.80
C ALA A 126 0.75 -1.49 -7.22
N LEU A 127 -0.45 -1.14 -7.72
CA LEU A 127 -1.72 -1.71 -7.27
C LEU A 127 -1.88 -3.15 -7.76
N ASP A 128 -2.87 -3.84 -7.23
CA ASP A 128 -3.18 -5.21 -7.63
C ASP A 128 -3.57 -5.26 -9.13
N LYS A 129 -3.33 -6.39 -9.78
CA LYS A 129 -3.43 -6.52 -11.24
C LYS A 129 -4.81 -6.17 -11.82
N ASP A 130 -5.87 -6.39 -11.05
CA ASP A 130 -7.25 -6.11 -11.45
C ASP A 130 -7.65 -4.62 -11.36
N VAL A 131 -6.77 -3.75 -10.85
CA VAL A 131 -7.05 -2.31 -10.67
C VAL A 131 -6.64 -1.50 -11.89
N CYS A 132 -7.59 -0.81 -12.51
CA CYS A 132 -7.33 0.07 -13.65
C CYS A 132 -6.94 1.48 -13.18
N ILE A 133 -5.64 1.78 -13.17
CA ILE A 133 -5.09 3.08 -12.76
C ILE A 133 -5.49 4.21 -13.72
N ARG A 134 -5.62 3.90 -15.01
CA ARG A 134 -5.88 4.91 -16.06
C ARG A 134 -7.24 5.56 -15.96
N ASP A 135 -8.19 4.94 -15.26
CA ASP A 135 -9.56 5.46 -15.12
C ASP A 135 -9.79 6.20 -13.80
N ASP A 136 -8.83 6.16 -12.88
CA ASP A 136 -8.92 6.88 -11.60
C ASP A 136 -8.76 8.39 -11.80
N HIS A 137 -9.82 9.14 -11.48
CA HIS A 137 -9.88 10.60 -11.63
C HIS A 137 -8.84 11.32 -10.77
N ASN A 138 -8.62 10.88 -9.53
CA ASN A 138 -7.67 11.51 -8.62
C ASN A 138 -6.23 11.23 -9.02
N ILE A 139 -5.94 10.06 -9.59
CA ILE A 139 -4.62 9.76 -10.16
C ILE A 139 -4.36 10.64 -11.40
N LYS A 140 -5.37 10.82 -12.26
CA LYS A 140 -5.28 11.78 -13.40
C LYS A 140 -5.02 13.21 -12.95
N ARG A 141 -5.61 13.64 -11.85
CA ARG A 141 -5.35 14.99 -11.29
C ARG A 141 -3.98 15.08 -10.65
N LEU A 142 -3.53 14.03 -9.96
CA LEU A 142 -2.23 14.00 -9.28
C LEU A 142 -1.07 14.26 -10.24
N LYS A 143 -1.15 13.75 -11.47
CA LYS A 143 -0.10 13.94 -12.48
C LYS A 143 0.14 15.42 -12.87
N GLN A 144 -0.76 16.35 -12.53
CA GLN A 144 -0.58 17.78 -12.74
C GLN A 144 0.41 18.39 -11.73
N PHE A 145 0.67 17.69 -10.62
CA PHE A 145 1.49 18.18 -9.51
C PHE A 145 2.82 17.42 -9.38
N VAL A 146 2.83 16.12 -9.69
CA VAL A 146 4.00 15.25 -9.54
C VAL A 146 4.15 14.29 -10.71
N ASN A 147 5.35 13.73 -10.88
CA ASN A 147 5.57 12.66 -11.86
C ASN A 147 4.86 11.38 -11.37
N VAL A 148 3.93 10.87 -12.18
CA VAL A 148 3.18 9.65 -11.88
C VAL A 148 3.60 8.54 -12.82
N GLN A 149 3.96 7.40 -12.25
CA GLN A 149 4.29 6.17 -12.95
C GLN A 149 3.41 5.02 -12.42
N TYR A 150 3.33 3.94 -13.16
CA TYR A 150 2.61 2.74 -12.75
C TYR A 150 3.27 1.47 -13.29
N LEU A 151 3.10 0.37 -12.56
CA LEU A 151 3.52 -0.93 -13.01
C LEU A 151 2.47 -1.50 -13.96
N TRP A 152 2.96 -2.11 -15.04
CA TRP A 152 2.13 -2.81 -16.00
C TRP A 152 2.69 -4.21 -16.24
N ASP A 153 1.89 -5.21 -15.91
CA ASP A 153 2.23 -6.62 -16.07
C ASP A 153 1.99 -7.06 -17.52
N LYS A 154 2.80 -6.57 -18.46
CA LYS A 154 2.70 -6.90 -19.88
C LYS A 154 3.00 -8.38 -20.19
N ASP A 155 3.83 -9.01 -19.35
CA ASP A 155 4.30 -10.37 -19.53
C ASP A 155 3.46 -11.39 -18.75
N ASN A 156 2.35 -10.95 -18.14
CA ASN A 156 1.41 -11.78 -17.38
C ASN A 156 2.08 -12.60 -16.26
N LEU A 157 2.98 -11.97 -15.51
CA LEU A 157 3.74 -12.57 -14.41
C LEU A 157 2.91 -12.75 -13.13
N LEU A 158 1.84 -11.96 -12.98
CA LEU A 158 0.98 -11.92 -11.80
C LEU A 158 -0.32 -12.70 -12.02
N GLY A 159 -0.82 -13.34 -10.97
CA GLY A 159 -2.20 -13.81 -10.92
C GLY A 159 -3.20 -12.64 -10.80
N GLU A 160 -4.48 -12.92 -11.03
CA GLU A 160 -5.55 -11.91 -11.15
C GLU A 160 -5.61 -10.92 -9.96
N LYS A 161 -5.35 -11.40 -8.73
CA LYS A 161 -5.40 -10.61 -7.50
C LYS A 161 -4.05 -10.54 -6.77
N ASP A 162 -2.98 -10.72 -7.52
CA ASP A 162 -1.64 -10.59 -6.95
C ASP A 162 -1.23 -9.12 -6.92
N SER A 163 -0.65 -8.73 -5.79
CA SER A 163 0.16 -7.52 -5.73
C SER A 163 1.52 -7.77 -6.41
N PRO A 164 2.13 -6.75 -7.01
CA PRO A 164 3.43 -6.86 -7.68
C PRO A 164 4.56 -7.50 -6.86
N VAL A 165 4.49 -7.46 -5.52
CA VAL A 165 5.49 -8.07 -4.63
C VAL A 165 5.17 -9.51 -4.23
N ASP A 166 3.99 -10.05 -4.54
CA ASP A 166 3.56 -11.37 -4.08
C ASP A 166 4.32 -12.52 -4.74
N ARG A 167 4.89 -12.31 -5.92
CA ARG A 167 5.65 -13.32 -6.69
C ARG A 167 7.17 -13.27 -6.49
N GLY A 168 7.63 -12.57 -5.44
CA GLY A 168 9.04 -12.50 -5.07
C GLY A 168 9.82 -11.35 -5.70
N GLN A 169 11.05 -11.18 -5.25
CA GLN A 169 11.90 -10.05 -5.61
C GLN A 169 12.23 -9.96 -7.10
N GLU A 170 12.46 -11.08 -7.77
CA GLU A 170 12.79 -11.11 -9.19
C GLU A 170 11.62 -10.60 -10.05
N THR A 171 10.40 -11.05 -9.74
CA THR A 171 9.20 -10.58 -10.43
C THR A 171 8.97 -9.10 -10.15
N TRP A 172 9.11 -8.68 -8.90
CA TRP A 172 9.05 -7.26 -8.53
C TRP A 172 10.03 -6.41 -9.35
N LYS A 173 11.30 -6.82 -9.41
CA LYS A 173 12.35 -6.10 -10.13
C LYS A 173 11.99 -5.90 -11.61
N LYS A 174 11.55 -6.96 -12.28
CA LYS A 174 11.12 -6.88 -13.69
C LYS A 174 9.97 -5.91 -13.89
N LEU A 175 8.94 -5.98 -13.04
CA LEU A 175 7.78 -5.08 -13.10
C LEU A 175 8.18 -3.63 -12.84
N TYR A 176 9.01 -3.40 -11.83
CA TYR A 176 9.45 -2.06 -11.44
C TYR A 176 10.35 -1.42 -12.52
N GLU A 177 11.26 -2.17 -13.12
CA GLU A 177 12.10 -1.69 -14.23
C GLU A 177 11.27 -1.39 -15.49
N GLY A 178 10.22 -2.18 -15.75
CA GLY A 178 9.27 -2.00 -16.86
C GLY A 178 8.15 -0.98 -16.63
N ARG A 179 8.18 -0.21 -15.53
CA ARG A 179 7.13 0.75 -15.19
C ARG A 179 6.96 1.84 -16.25
N LEU A 180 5.74 2.29 -16.42
CA LEU A 180 5.35 3.26 -17.44
C LEU A 180 4.99 4.61 -16.81
N SER A 181 5.28 5.71 -17.52
CA SER A 181 4.78 7.04 -17.14
C SER A 181 3.32 7.20 -17.53
N LEU A 182 2.51 7.75 -16.64
CA LEU A 182 1.12 8.11 -16.94
C LEU A 182 1.12 9.39 -17.78
N ARG A 183 0.86 9.24 -19.07
CA ARG A 183 0.78 10.35 -20.04
C ARG A 183 -0.58 11.06 -20.00
#